data_d4bc20435fc8adc977593d8a919085e8
#
_entry.id   d4bc20435fc8adc977593d8a919085e8
#
_cell.length_a   1.000
_cell.length_b   1.000
_cell.length_c   1.000
_cell.angle_alpha   90.00
_cell.angle_beta   90.00
_cell.angle_gamma   90.00
#
_symmetry.space_group_name_H-M   'P 1'
#
loop_
_entity.id
_entity.type
_entity.pdbx_description
1 polymer ?
#
loop_
_entity_poly.entity_id
_entity_poly.type
_entity_poly.pdbx_seq_one_letter_code
_entity_poly.pdbx_strand_id
1 'polypeptide(L)'
;MSEDFRREMEPNTAPYAERIQALRQLHEAGCKTWVSIEPYPTPNIFDQNLDEVLEAISFCDKIIFGRIHYNKKASEYKTHRQFFNELAARVIAFCDSHGIDYHIKDGTITE
;
A
#
# COMPACT_ATOMS: atom_id res chain seq x y z
N MET A 1 0.54 6.91 -6.62
CA MET A 1 1.37 6.99 -5.40
C MET A 1 1.85 8.41 -5.20
N SER A 2 1.95 8.83 -3.95
CA SER A 2 2.33 10.21 -3.62
C SER A 2 3.84 10.35 -3.46
N GLU A 3 4.48 11.06 -4.38
CA GLU A 3 5.89 11.41 -4.27
C GLU A 3 6.15 12.36 -3.11
N ASP A 4 5.20 13.25 -2.81
CA ASP A 4 5.33 14.16 -1.67
C ASP A 4 5.34 13.41 -0.35
N PHE A 5 4.49 12.38 -0.21
CA PHE A 5 4.49 11.52 0.97
C PHE A 5 5.81 10.76 1.09
N ARG A 6 6.32 10.22 -0.02
CA ARG A 6 7.61 9.53 -0.03
C ARG A 6 8.75 10.45 0.42
N ARG A 7 8.80 11.68 -0.13
CA ARG A 7 9.86 12.65 0.21
C ARG A 7 9.84 13.02 1.69
N GLU A 8 8.65 13.10 2.28
CA GLU A 8 8.53 13.43 3.70
C GLU A 8 8.89 12.26 4.60
N MET A 9 8.43 11.05 4.28
CA MET A 9 8.59 9.88 5.13
C MET A 9 9.86 9.07 4.84
N GLU A 10 10.32 9.10 3.59
CA GLU A 10 11.47 8.30 3.14
C GLU A 10 12.35 9.14 2.19
N PRO A 11 12.97 10.24 2.66
CA PRO A 11 13.64 11.20 1.78
C PRO A 11 14.84 10.64 1.01
N ASN A 12 15.43 9.54 1.49
CA ASN A 12 16.61 8.95 0.87
C ASN A 12 16.30 7.74 -0.01
N THR A 13 15.02 7.46 -0.29
CA THR A 13 14.63 6.34 -1.15
C THR A 13 14.47 6.80 -2.59
N ALA A 14 14.56 5.85 -3.53
CA ALA A 14 14.33 6.11 -4.93
C ALA A 14 12.85 6.48 -5.19
N PRO A 15 12.55 7.29 -6.22
CA PRO A 15 11.18 7.57 -6.61
C PRO A 15 10.37 6.30 -6.87
N TYR A 16 9.07 6.34 -6.60
CA TYR A 16 8.20 5.18 -6.77
C TYR A 16 8.24 4.61 -8.19
N ALA A 17 8.27 5.46 -9.21
CA ALA A 17 8.31 5.01 -10.60
C ALA A 17 9.54 4.14 -10.88
N GLU A 18 10.71 4.53 -10.36
CA GLU A 18 11.95 3.77 -10.52
C GLU A 18 11.89 2.46 -9.74
N ARG A 19 11.34 2.47 -8.53
CA ARG A 19 11.19 1.28 -7.69
C ARG A 19 10.27 0.26 -8.33
N ILE A 20 9.15 0.70 -8.89
CA ILE A 20 8.19 -0.15 -9.59
C ILE A 20 8.80 -0.73 -10.86
N GLN A 21 9.54 0.08 -11.63
CA GLN A 21 10.19 -0.38 -12.84
C GLN A 21 11.24 -1.46 -12.55
N ALA A 22 12.05 -1.27 -11.50
CA ALA A 22 13.03 -2.27 -11.09
C ALA A 22 12.36 -3.58 -10.67
N LEU A 23 11.26 -3.49 -9.92
CA LEU A 23 10.50 -4.65 -9.49
C LEU A 23 9.87 -5.38 -10.68
N ARG A 24 9.34 -4.63 -11.65
CA ARG A 24 8.77 -5.22 -12.88
C ARG A 24 9.83 -5.99 -13.67
N GLN A 25 11.04 -5.44 -13.77
CA GLN A 25 12.15 -6.12 -14.44
C GLN A 25 12.52 -7.44 -13.77
N LEU A 26 12.53 -7.46 -12.42
CA LEU A 26 12.75 -8.69 -11.66
C LEU A 26 11.64 -9.72 -11.91
N HIS A 27 10.41 -9.28 -11.94
CA HIS A 27 9.27 -10.15 -12.20
C HIS A 27 9.35 -10.75 -13.61
N GLU A 28 9.68 -9.95 -14.62
CA GLU A 28 9.84 -10.39 -16.00
C GLU A 28 10.99 -11.37 -16.16
N ALA A 29 11.99 -11.28 -15.27
CA ALA A 29 13.12 -12.22 -15.24
C ALA A 29 12.80 -13.53 -14.51
N GLY A 30 11.55 -13.71 -14.04
CA GLY A 30 11.09 -14.92 -13.37
C GLY A 30 11.23 -14.94 -11.87
N CYS A 31 11.61 -13.82 -11.26
CA CYS A 31 11.69 -13.70 -9.81
C CYS A 31 10.29 -13.49 -9.19
N LYS A 32 10.05 -14.08 -8.01
CA LYS A 32 8.85 -13.77 -7.22
C LYS A 32 9.00 -12.38 -6.64
N THR A 33 7.93 -11.58 -6.75
CA THR A 33 7.95 -10.18 -6.33
C THR A 33 6.87 -9.92 -5.29
N TRP A 34 7.24 -9.19 -4.23
CA TRP A 34 6.34 -8.80 -3.16
C TRP A 34 6.36 -7.28 -3.05
N VAL A 35 5.19 -6.68 -2.86
CA VAL A 35 5.07 -5.24 -2.64
C VAL A 35 4.41 -5.00 -1.29
N SER A 36 5.03 -4.18 -0.46
CA SER A 36 4.48 -3.77 0.82
C SER A 36 3.90 -2.35 0.68
N ILE A 37 2.60 -2.22 0.92
CA ILE A 37 1.90 -0.94 0.96
C ILE A 37 1.69 -0.59 2.43
N GLU A 38 2.78 -0.21 3.08
CA GLU A 38 2.78 0.20 4.49
C GLU A 38 3.93 1.17 4.78
N PRO A 39 3.78 2.13 5.69
CA PRO A 39 2.52 2.46 6.36
C PRO A 39 1.57 3.23 5.45
N TYR A 40 0.31 2.84 5.38
CA TYR A 40 -0.68 3.57 4.57
C TYR A 40 -1.32 4.68 5.42
N PRO A 41 -1.25 5.94 4.98
CA PRO A 41 -1.72 7.06 5.77
C PRO A 41 -3.22 7.27 5.68
N THR A 42 -3.79 7.94 6.69
CA THR A 42 -5.15 8.46 6.61
C THR A 42 -5.19 9.71 5.71
N PRO A 43 -6.36 10.08 5.14
CA PRO A 43 -6.45 11.25 4.24
C PRO A 43 -6.03 12.58 4.85
N ASN A 44 -6.10 12.71 6.19
CA ASN A 44 -5.67 13.93 6.88
C ASN A 44 -4.14 14.07 6.94
N ILE A 45 -3.38 13.01 6.61
CA ILE A 45 -1.93 13.06 6.46
C ILE A 45 -1.60 13.26 4.98
N PHE A 46 -1.99 12.30 4.14
CA PHE A 46 -1.87 12.38 2.69
C PHE A 46 -3.04 11.67 2.04
N ASP A 47 -3.70 12.35 1.12
CA ASP A 47 -4.78 11.77 0.33
C ASP A 47 -4.17 11.17 -0.94
N GLN A 48 -4.18 9.84 -1.03
CA GLN A 48 -3.69 9.15 -2.22
C GLN A 48 -4.71 8.10 -2.67
N ASN A 49 -4.69 7.79 -3.97
CA ASN A 49 -5.63 6.87 -4.58
C ASN A 49 -5.09 5.44 -4.53
N LEU A 50 -5.72 4.60 -3.70
CA LEU A 50 -5.32 3.20 -3.55
C LEU A 50 -5.46 2.42 -4.87
N ASP A 51 -6.49 2.69 -5.66
CA ASP A 51 -6.71 1.97 -6.91
C ASP A 51 -5.56 2.21 -7.90
N GLU A 52 -5.02 3.42 -7.97
CA GLU A 52 -3.85 3.72 -8.80
C GLU A 52 -2.62 2.95 -8.33
N VAL A 53 -2.43 2.86 -7.00
CA VAL A 53 -1.32 2.09 -6.43
C VAL A 53 -1.45 0.62 -6.81
N LEU A 54 -2.63 0.03 -6.62
CA LEU A 54 -2.87 -1.38 -6.92
C LEU A 54 -2.66 -1.68 -8.40
N GLU A 55 -3.14 -0.83 -9.30
CA GLU A 55 -2.93 -1.01 -10.74
C GLU A 55 -1.46 -0.96 -11.11
N ALA A 56 -0.69 -0.06 -10.51
CA ALA A 56 0.74 0.09 -10.80
C ALA A 56 1.54 -1.17 -10.42
N ILE A 57 1.07 -1.94 -9.44
CA ILE A 57 1.76 -3.14 -8.94
C ILE A 57 1.00 -4.44 -9.26
N SER A 58 0.04 -4.39 -10.18
CA SER A 58 -0.82 -5.55 -10.50
C SER A 58 -0.06 -6.76 -11.05
N PHE A 59 1.19 -6.59 -11.46
CA PHE A 59 2.06 -7.67 -11.95
C PHE A 59 2.69 -8.50 -10.83
N CYS A 60 2.73 -8.00 -9.59
CA CYS A 60 3.47 -8.67 -8.51
C CYS A 60 2.78 -9.96 -8.04
N ASP A 61 3.55 -10.80 -7.33
CA ASP A 61 3.07 -12.08 -6.84
C ASP A 61 2.34 -11.97 -5.50
N LYS A 62 2.71 -10.99 -4.67
CA LYS A 62 2.12 -10.80 -3.35
C LYS A 62 2.07 -9.34 -2.96
N ILE A 63 0.99 -8.93 -2.32
CA ILE A 63 0.80 -7.60 -1.75
C ILE A 63 0.67 -7.72 -0.23
N ILE A 64 1.43 -6.90 0.49
CA ILE A 64 1.33 -6.75 1.94
C ILE A 64 0.75 -5.36 2.19
N PHE A 65 -0.33 -5.28 2.96
CA PHE A 65 -1.01 -4.02 3.27
C PHE A 65 -1.06 -3.79 4.77
N GLY A 66 -0.68 -2.57 5.20
CA GLY A 66 -0.70 -2.22 6.60
C GLY A 66 -0.99 -0.73 6.81
N ARG A 67 -1.76 -0.44 7.86
CA ARG A 67 -2.05 0.94 8.26
C ARG A 67 -0.85 1.58 8.95
N ILE A 68 -0.82 2.92 8.95
CA ILE A 68 0.12 3.65 9.78
C ILE A 68 -0.28 3.47 11.26
N HIS A 69 0.71 3.08 12.10
CA HIS A 69 0.51 2.88 13.53
C HIS A 69 1.25 3.95 14.33
N TYR A 70 0.84 4.13 15.59
CA TYR A 70 1.49 5.04 16.55
C TYR A 70 1.61 6.47 16.04
N ASN A 71 0.68 6.87 15.17
CA ASN A 71 0.63 8.23 14.64
C ASN A 71 -0.60 8.93 15.18
N LYS A 72 -0.37 9.99 15.97
CA LYS A 72 -1.45 10.75 16.61
C LYS A 72 -2.40 11.36 15.58
N LYS A 73 -1.87 11.90 14.49
CA LYS A 73 -2.67 12.53 13.44
C LYS A 73 -3.60 11.52 12.76
N ALA A 74 -3.12 10.28 12.52
CA ALA A 74 -3.96 9.23 11.98
C ALA A 74 -5.07 8.82 12.96
N SER A 75 -4.76 8.77 14.26
CA SER A 75 -5.76 8.42 15.29
C SER A 75 -6.82 9.49 15.47
N GLU A 76 -6.53 10.74 15.11
CA GLU A 76 -7.48 11.84 15.16
C GLU A 76 -8.49 11.81 14.01
N TYR A 77 -8.25 11.06 12.97
CA TYR A 77 -9.18 10.89 11.86
C TYR A 77 -10.38 10.09 12.35
N LYS A 78 -11.56 10.72 12.38
CA LYS A 78 -12.76 10.17 13.05
C LYS A 78 -13.18 8.79 12.58
N THR A 79 -13.03 8.49 11.31
CA THR A 79 -13.43 7.23 10.71
C THR A 79 -12.23 6.35 10.37
N HIS A 80 -11.11 6.50 11.09
CA HIS A 80 -9.88 5.79 10.74
C HIS A 80 -10.04 4.26 10.73
N ARG A 81 -10.82 3.70 11.64
CA ARG A 81 -11.07 2.25 11.67
C ARG A 81 -11.84 1.79 10.44
N GLN A 82 -12.95 2.47 10.13
CA GLN A 82 -13.75 2.18 8.96
C GLN A 82 -12.94 2.40 7.68
N PHE A 83 -12.16 3.47 7.61
CA PHE A 83 -11.29 3.78 6.48
C PHE A 83 -10.34 2.61 6.17
N PHE A 84 -9.59 2.13 7.16
CA PHE A 84 -8.65 1.03 6.95
C PHE A 84 -9.35 -0.31 6.69
N ASN A 85 -10.50 -0.56 7.31
CA ASN A 85 -11.28 -1.77 7.06
C ASN A 85 -11.77 -1.81 5.61
N GLU A 86 -12.24 -0.70 5.08
CA GLU A 86 -12.68 -0.60 3.69
C GLU A 86 -11.51 -0.76 2.73
N LEU A 87 -10.37 -0.14 3.01
CA LEU A 87 -9.19 -0.28 2.17
C LEU A 87 -8.66 -1.70 2.16
N ALA A 88 -8.62 -2.36 3.32
CA ALA A 88 -8.21 -3.76 3.41
C ALA A 88 -9.13 -4.66 2.57
N ALA A 89 -10.45 -4.43 2.65
CA ALA A 89 -11.40 -5.17 1.83
C ALA A 89 -11.17 -4.96 0.34
N ARG A 90 -10.83 -3.75 -0.08
CA ARG A 90 -10.52 -3.43 -1.47
C ARG A 90 -9.23 -4.11 -1.94
N VAL A 91 -8.22 -4.16 -1.10
CA VAL A 91 -6.96 -4.86 -1.40
C VAL A 91 -7.25 -6.36 -1.60
N ILE A 92 -8.01 -6.96 -0.69
CA ILE A 92 -8.37 -8.37 -0.78
C ILE A 92 -9.13 -8.66 -2.08
N ALA A 93 -10.14 -7.86 -2.39
CA ALA A 93 -10.95 -8.03 -3.61
C ALA A 93 -10.09 -7.90 -4.87
N PHE A 94 -9.18 -6.93 -4.90
CA PHE A 94 -8.26 -6.72 -6.02
C PHE A 94 -7.35 -7.95 -6.19
N CYS A 95 -6.76 -8.43 -5.10
CA CYS A 95 -5.86 -9.58 -5.14
C CYS A 95 -6.59 -10.85 -5.59
N ASP A 96 -7.80 -11.07 -5.08
CA ASP A 96 -8.61 -12.23 -5.48
C ASP A 96 -8.96 -12.19 -6.97
N SER A 97 -9.28 -11.02 -7.51
CA SER A 97 -9.63 -10.91 -8.94
C SER A 97 -8.43 -11.00 -9.87
N HIS A 98 -7.22 -10.75 -9.36
CA HIS A 98 -5.97 -10.79 -10.15
C HIS A 98 -5.12 -12.03 -9.87
N GLY A 99 -5.54 -12.91 -8.97
CA GLY A 99 -4.77 -14.09 -8.58
C GLY A 99 -3.48 -13.75 -7.84
N ILE A 100 -3.47 -12.68 -7.07
CA ILE A 100 -2.32 -12.21 -6.30
C ILE A 100 -2.49 -12.65 -4.84
N ASP A 101 -1.44 -13.19 -4.23
CA ASP A 101 -1.44 -13.48 -2.79
C ASP A 101 -1.40 -12.18 -1.99
N TYR A 102 -1.93 -12.19 -0.79
CA TYR A 102 -1.92 -10.99 0.05
C TYR A 102 -1.73 -11.34 1.52
N HIS A 103 -1.25 -10.35 2.27
CA HIS A 103 -1.19 -10.38 3.73
C HIS A 103 -1.61 -9.02 4.26
N ILE A 104 -2.61 -9.02 5.15
CA ILE A 104 -3.04 -7.80 5.83
C ILE A 104 -2.39 -7.81 7.21
N LYS A 105 -1.58 -6.80 7.49
CA LYS A 105 -0.85 -6.69 8.76
C LYS A 105 -1.81 -6.64 9.95
N ASP A 106 -1.41 -7.22 11.06
CA ASP A 106 -2.17 -7.22 12.31
C ASP A 106 -2.50 -5.78 12.74
N GLY A 107 -3.71 -5.56 13.21
CA GLY A 107 -4.16 -4.25 13.64
C GLY A 107 -4.65 -3.34 12.52
N THR A 108 -4.55 -3.74 11.26
CA THR A 108 -5.06 -2.95 10.13
C THR A 108 -6.58 -3.01 10.08
N ILE A 109 -7.13 -4.22 10.21
CA ILE A 109 -8.58 -4.43 10.30
C ILE A 109 -8.95 -4.43 11.78
N THR A 110 -9.91 -3.61 12.16
CA THR A 110 -10.39 -3.52 13.54
C THR A 110 -11.92 -3.66 13.58
N GLU A 111 -12.39 -4.42 14.54
CA GLU A 111 -13.81 -4.63 14.78
C GLU A 111 -14.45 -3.47 15.54
#